data_abe2343a47d911c7df340dfd80385e07
#
_entry.id   abe2343a47d911c7df340dfd80385e07
#
_cell.length_a   1.000
_cell.length_b   1.000
_cell.length_c   1.000
_cell.angle_alpha   90.00
_cell.angle_beta   90.00
_cell.angle_gamma   90.00
#
_symmetry.space_group_name_H-M   'P 1'
#
loop_
_entity.id
_entity.type
_entity.pdbx_description
1 polymer ?
#
loop_
_entity_poly.entity_id
_entity_poly.type
_entity_poly.pdbx_seq_one_letter_code
_entity_poly.pdbx_strand_id
1 'polypeptide(L)'
;TGSGCIATTLGLEIPDSKVMGVDISLDALEVANENKAKLCSENVLFIEMDILNTFPEKLFDLLVSNPPYIPKNEMENLMKDVKDFEPVIALEDENNGFTFYKRFAEIGRTLVKPGAWFVLEVGMGDHPSMVQSIFSNSGYLNVELIKDYNGDNRVLVVQV
;
A
#
# COMPACT_ATOMS: atom_id res chain seq x y z
N THR A 1 5.04 -2.81 -3.78
CA THR A 1 5.85 -3.31 -2.65
C THR A 1 7.19 -2.59 -2.54
N GLY A 2 7.63 -1.93 -3.64
CA GLY A 2 8.90 -1.20 -3.66
C GLY A 2 10.08 -2.10 -3.29
N SER A 3 10.93 -1.59 -2.40
CA SER A 3 12.10 -2.33 -1.89
C SER A 3 11.76 -3.54 -1.00
N GLY A 4 10.49 -3.87 -0.81
CA GLY A 4 10.03 -4.96 0.04
C GLY A 4 10.09 -4.68 1.55
N CYS A 5 10.33 -3.44 1.97
CA CYS A 5 10.54 -3.07 3.38
C CYS A 5 9.37 -3.55 4.27
N ILE A 6 8.14 -3.18 3.93
CA ILE A 6 6.94 -3.57 4.72
C ILE A 6 6.77 -5.11 4.72
N ALA A 7 6.84 -5.73 3.54
CA ALA A 7 6.61 -7.17 3.42
C ALA A 7 7.67 -7.99 4.19
N THR A 8 8.94 -7.62 4.05
CA THR A 8 10.04 -8.30 4.74
C THR A 8 9.96 -8.10 6.25
N THR A 9 9.63 -6.89 6.72
CA THR A 9 9.43 -6.62 8.15
C THR A 9 8.28 -7.46 8.71
N LEU A 10 7.14 -7.52 8.03
CA LEU A 10 6.02 -8.38 8.45
C LEU A 10 6.41 -9.85 8.52
N GLY A 11 7.19 -10.33 7.55
CA GLY A 11 7.68 -11.71 7.57
C GLY A 11 8.60 -12.02 8.76
N LEU A 12 9.42 -11.07 9.17
CA LEU A 12 10.34 -11.21 10.31
C LEU A 12 9.60 -11.12 11.65
N GLU A 13 8.71 -10.14 11.80
CA GLU A 13 7.98 -9.89 13.04
C GLU A 13 6.87 -10.93 13.29
N ILE A 14 6.38 -11.57 12.24
CA ILE A 14 5.33 -12.60 12.31
C ILE A 14 5.82 -13.88 11.59
N PRO A 15 6.70 -14.68 12.22
CA PRO A 15 7.38 -15.80 11.55
C PRO A 15 6.43 -16.87 10.98
N ASP A 16 5.25 -17.06 11.58
CA ASP A 16 4.25 -18.05 11.11
C ASP A 16 3.38 -17.50 9.96
N SER A 17 3.57 -16.24 9.55
CA SER A 17 2.84 -15.63 8.43
C SER A 17 3.37 -16.13 7.08
N LYS A 18 2.53 -15.97 6.04
CA LYS A 18 2.92 -16.06 4.64
C LYS A 18 2.66 -14.71 3.99
N VAL A 19 3.72 -13.98 3.72
CA VAL A 19 3.62 -12.63 3.19
C VAL A 19 3.81 -12.66 1.67
N MET A 20 2.95 -11.92 0.96
CA MET A 20 3.06 -11.71 -0.48
C MET A 20 3.23 -10.20 -0.73
N GLY A 21 4.32 -9.81 -1.37
CA GLY A 21 4.51 -8.46 -1.89
C GLY A 21 4.31 -8.45 -3.40
N VAL A 22 3.57 -7.48 -3.91
CA VAL A 22 3.37 -7.31 -5.35
C VAL A 22 3.88 -5.95 -5.82
N ASP A 23 4.45 -5.91 -7.00
CA ASP A 23 4.87 -4.69 -7.68
C ASP A 23 4.79 -4.88 -9.19
N ILE A 24 4.57 -3.80 -9.93
CA ILE A 24 4.62 -3.82 -11.39
C ILE A 24 6.06 -3.69 -11.92
N SER A 25 6.97 -3.14 -11.10
CA SER A 25 8.36 -2.90 -11.45
C SER A 25 9.24 -4.11 -11.12
N LEU A 26 9.85 -4.69 -12.14
CA LEU A 26 10.85 -5.76 -11.98
C LEU A 26 12.07 -5.27 -11.20
N ASP A 27 12.51 -4.05 -11.43
CA ASP A 27 13.66 -3.46 -10.72
C ASP A 27 13.37 -3.34 -9.22
N ALA A 28 12.15 -2.91 -8.85
CA ALA A 28 11.73 -2.88 -7.45
C ALA A 28 11.72 -4.29 -6.83
N LEU A 29 11.23 -5.28 -7.56
CA LEU A 29 11.20 -6.68 -7.10
C LEU A 29 12.61 -7.30 -6.97
N GLU A 30 13.56 -6.90 -7.82
CA GLU A 30 14.97 -7.31 -7.67
C GLU A 30 15.52 -6.80 -6.34
N VAL A 31 15.36 -5.51 -6.04
CA VAL A 31 15.78 -4.92 -4.75
C VAL A 31 15.05 -5.59 -3.57
N ALA A 32 13.76 -5.85 -3.69
CA ALA A 32 12.98 -6.52 -2.65
C ALA A 32 13.51 -7.94 -2.36
N ASN A 33 13.86 -8.70 -3.41
CA ASN A 33 14.43 -10.04 -3.26
C ASN A 33 15.84 -10.00 -2.65
N GLU A 34 16.66 -9.03 -2.99
CA GLU A 34 17.96 -8.83 -2.34
C GLU A 34 17.81 -8.53 -0.85
N ASN A 35 16.90 -7.63 -0.48
CA ASN A 35 16.63 -7.28 0.92
C ASN A 35 16.09 -8.48 1.70
N LYS A 36 15.15 -9.22 1.13
CA LYS A 36 14.65 -10.48 1.69
C LYS A 36 15.78 -11.48 1.96
N ALA A 37 16.69 -11.66 1.00
CA ALA A 37 17.82 -12.59 1.14
C ALA A 37 18.79 -12.15 2.24
N LYS A 38 19.14 -10.86 2.29
CA LYS A 38 20.01 -10.28 3.32
C LYS A 38 19.44 -10.43 4.73
N LEU A 39 18.12 -10.39 4.87
CA LEU A 39 17.41 -10.45 6.15
C LEU A 39 16.89 -11.88 6.48
N CYS A 40 17.15 -12.87 5.61
CA CYS A 40 16.74 -14.26 5.78
C CYS A 40 15.22 -14.44 6.01
N SER A 41 14.38 -13.65 5.35
CA SER A 41 12.92 -13.71 5.48
C SER A 41 12.31 -14.71 4.50
N GLU A 42 12.36 -16.00 4.82
CA GLU A 42 11.96 -17.10 3.91
C GLU A 42 10.45 -17.18 3.64
N ASN A 43 9.62 -16.68 4.55
CA ASN A 43 8.16 -16.70 4.47
C ASN A 43 7.56 -15.56 3.63
N VAL A 44 8.40 -14.78 2.92
CA VAL A 44 7.99 -13.70 2.02
C VAL A 44 8.16 -14.12 0.57
N LEU A 45 7.16 -13.86 -0.26
CA LEU A 45 7.17 -14.05 -1.71
C LEU A 45 6.91 -12.73 -2.42
N PHE A 46 7.74 -12.38 -3.40
CA PHE A 46 7.52 -11.23 -4.27
C PHE A 46 7.07 -11.68 -5.66
N ILE A 47 6.05 -11.00 -6.22
CA ILE A 47 5.42 -11.35 -7.50
C ILE A 47 5.25 -10.07 -8.34
N GLU A 48 5.62 -10.15 -9.62
CA GLU A 48 5.28 -9.11 -10.60
C GLU A 48 3.77 -9.12 -10.84
N MET A 49 3.12 -7.99 -10.55
CA MET A 49 1.68 -7.85 -10.71
C MET A 49 1.27 -6.39 -10.75
N ASP A 50 0.45 -6.03 -11.70
CA ASP A 50 -0.27 -4.76 -11.71
C ASP A 50 -1.61 -4.92 -10.98
N ILE A 51 -1.66 -4.48 -9.73
CA ILE A 51 -2.85 -4.57 -8.86
C ILE A 51 -4.05 -3.78 -9.41
N LEU A 52 -3.82 -2.81 -10.28
CA LEU A 52 -4.91 -2.06 -10.92
C LEU A 52 -5.68 -2.91 -11.94
N ASN A 53 -5.01 -3.85 -12.59
CA ASN A 53 -5.59 -4.70 -13.63
C ASN A 53 -5.87 -6.13 -13.16
N THR A 54 -5.04 -6.65 -12.26
CA THR A 54 -5.13 -8.03 -11.75
C THR A 54 -5.04 -8.06 -10.23
N PHE A 55 -5.39 -9.17 -9.61
CA PHE A 55 -5.19 -9.40 -8.17
C PHE A 55 -5.03 -10.90 -7.89
N PRO A 56 -4.39 -11.28 -6.75
CA PRO A 56 -4.21 -12.69 -6.40
C PRO A 56 -5.55 -13.41 -6.16
N GLU A 57 -5.69 -14.62 -6.68
CA GLU A 57 -6.87 -15.47 -6.45
C GLU A 57 -6.84 -16.16 -5.06
N LYS A 58 -6.49 -15.40 -4.02
CA LYS A 58 -6.39 -15.89 -2.64
C LYS A 58 -6.98 -14.86 -1.70
N LEU A 59 -7.53 -15.34 -0.59
CA LEU A 59 -7.98 -14.47 0.50
C LEU A 59 -6.87 -14.31 1.55
N PHE A 60 -6.61 -13.07 1.92
CA PHE A 60 -5.62 -12.70 2.90
C PHE A 60 -6.28 -12.30 4.24
N ASP A 61 -5.52 -12.39 5.33
CA ASP A 61 -5.91 -11.94 6.65
C ASP A 61 -5.65 -10.44 6.86
N LEU A 62 -4.74 -9.87 6.05
CA LEU A 62 -4.34 -8.48 6.11
C LEU A 62 -3.87 -8.01 4.74
N LEU A 63 -4.27 -6.80 4.35
CA LEU A 63 -3.69 -6.05 3.24
C LEU A 63 -3.01 -4.80 3.79
N VAL A 64 -1.74 -4.61 3.44
CA VAL A 64 -0.99 -3.39 3.79
C VAL A 64 -0.47 -2.75 2.51
N SER A 65 -0.62 -1.43 2.39
CA SER A 65 -0.08 -0.70 1.25
C SER A 65 0.31 0.73 1.62
N ASN A 66 1.43 1.16 1.06
CA ASN A 66 1.76 2.57 0.87
C ASN A 66 1.73 2.81 -0.65
N PRO A 67 0.57 3.12 -1.23
CA PRO A 67 0.44 3.29 -2.67
C PRO A 67 0.87 4.68 -3.11
N PRO A 68 1.15 4.92 -4.40
CA PRO A 68 1.31 6.27 -4.93
C PRO A 68 0.07 7.13 -4.65
N TYR A 69 0.26 8.29 -4.02
CA TYR A 69 -0.84 9.19 -3.64
C TYR A 69 -0.55 10.67 -3.91
N ILE A 70 0.56 10.99 -4.57
CA ILE A 70 0.92 12.38 -4.85
C ILE A 70 0.25 12.83 -6.14
N PRO A 71 -0.56 13.91 -6.10
CA PRO A 71 -1.14 14.48 -7.31
C PRO A 71 -0.05 15.02 -8.25
N LYS A 72 -0.25 14.89 -9.56
CA LYS A 72 0.70 15.34 -10.58
C LYS A 72 1.14 16.79 -10.45
N ASN A 73 0.22 17.66 -10.08
CA ASN A 73 0.48 19.10 -9.89
C ASN A 73 1.33 19.39 -8.64
N GLU A 74 1.48 18.44 -7.73
CA GLU A 74 2.30 18.57 -6.52
C GLU A 74 3.71 17.98 -6.69
N MET A 75 3.95 17.21 -7.74
CA MET A 75 5.25 16.58 -8.04
C MET A 75 6.40 17.59 -8.13
N GLU A 76 6.14 18.81 -8.63
CA GLU A 76 7.15 19.85 -8.74
C GLU A 76 7.59 20.42 -7.38
N ASN A 77 6.73 20.33 -6.38
CA ASN A 77 6.94 20.87 -5.03
C ASN A 77 7.54 19.89 -4.04
N LEU A 78 7.82 18.65 -4.48
CA LEU A 78 8.41 17.62 -3.63
C LEU A 78 9.81 18.01 -3.16
N MET A 79 10.18 17.51 -1.99
CA MET A 79 11.55 17.61 -1.49
C MET A 79 12.51 17.00 -2.51
N LYS A 80 13.67 17.64 -2.66
CA LYS A 80 14.66 17.26 -3.67
C LYS A 80 15.07 15.79 -3.57
N ASP A 81 15.23 15.28 -2.37
CA ASP A 81 15.62 13.89 -2.14
C ASP A 81 14.56 12.89 -2.64
N VAL A 82 13.27 13.21 -2.50
CA VAL A 82 12.19 12.38 -3.04
C VAL A 82 12.16 12.45 -4.56
N LYS A 83 12.23 13.68 -5.11
CA LYS A 83 12.16 13.92 -6.55
C LYS A 83 13.33 13.33 -7.34
N ASP A 84 14.54 13.38 -6.77
CA ASP A 84 15.77 12.97 -7.45
C ASP A 84 16.05 11.46 -7.33
N PHE A 85 15.51 10.79 -6.33
CA PHE A 85 15.86 9.39 -6.00
C PHE A 85 14.70 8.41 -6.06
N GLU A 86 13.43 8.86 -5.98
CA GLU A 86 12.30 7.94 -6.07
C GLU A 86 11.71 7.90 -7.49
N PRO A 87 11.37 6.71 -8.01
CA PRO A 87 10.73 6.59 -9.32
C PRO A 87 9.37 7.29 -9.34
N VAL A 88 9.06 8.04 -10.39
CA VAL A 88 7.78 8.77 -10.53
C VAL A 88 6.57 7.84 -10.35
N ILE A 89 6.64 6.61 -10.87
CA ILE A 89 5.57 5.60 -10.75
C ILE A 89 5.30 5.17 -9.30
N ALA A 90 6.28 5.34 -8.40
CA ALA A 90 6.10 5.05 -6.98
C ALA A 90 5.44 6.20 -6.20
N LEU A 91 5.36 7.39 -6.79
CA LEU A 91 4.88 8.61 -6.15
C LEU A 91 3.51 9.05 -6.66
N GLU A 92 3.31 9.01 -7.97
CA GLU A 92 2.15 9.58 -8.69
C GLU A 92 1.27 8.48 -9.30
N ASP A 93 -0.06 8.66 -9.24
CA ASP A 93 -1.05 7.73 -9.79
C ASP A 93 -1.79 8.25 -11.04
N GLU A 94 -1.34 9.37 -11.62
CA GLU A 94 -1.94 10.08 -12.76
C GLU A 94 -3.39 10.56 -12.55
N ASN A 95 -3.96 10.38 -11.34
CA ASN A 95 -5.37 10.67 -11.05
C ASN A 95 -5.61 11.24 -9.63
N ASN A 96 -4.86 12.27 -9.27
CA ASN A 96 -5.00 13.00 -8.00
C ASN A 96 -4.76 12.17 -6.72
N GLY A 97 -4.04 11.05 -6.79
CA GLY A 97 -3.65 10.26 -5.64
C GLY A 97 -4.71 9.29 -5.11
N PHE A 98 -5.79 9.01 -5.85
CA PHE A 98 -6.92 8.19 -5.37
C PHE A 98 -7.12 6.86 -6.10
N THR A 99 -6.38 6.58 -7.16
CA THR A 99 -6.60 5.40 -8.02
C THR A 99 -6.50 4.09 -7.24
N PHE A 100 -5.45 3.92 -6.48
CA PHE A 100 -5.24 2.69 -5.71
C PHE A 100 -6.29 2.50 -4.60
N TYR A 101 -6.69 3.58 -3.92
CA TYR A 101 -7.72 3.49 -2.87
C TYR A 101 -9.08 3.12 -3.43
N LYS A 102 -9.47 3.67 -4.58
CA LYS A 102 -10.70 3.27 -5.29
C LYS A 102 -10.62 1.79 -5.69
N ARG A 103 -9.47 1.36 -6.21
CA ARG A 103 -9.24 -0.03 -6.58
C ARG A 103 -9.36 -0.96 -5.36
N PHE A 104 -8.71 -0.64 -4.25
CA PHE A 104 -8.80 -1.44 -3.03
C PHE A 104 -10.23 -1.46 -2.46
N ALA A 105 -10.97 -0.36 -2.53
CA ALA A 105 -12.37 -0.33 -2.12
C ALA A 105 -13.26 -1.21 -3.02
N GLU A 106 -12.97 -1.29 -4.32
CA GLU A 106 -13.67 -2.14 -5.28
C GLU A 106 -13.42 -3.63 -5.05
N ILE A 107 -12.13 -4.03 -5.02
CA ILE A 107 -11.74 -5.45 -4.99
C ILE A 107 -11.55 -6.02 -3.59
N GLY A 108 -11.62 -5.20 -2.56
CA GLY A 108 -11.19 -5.55 -1.21
C GLY A 108 -11.88 -6.79 -0.64
N ARG A 109 -13.20 -6.90 -0.84
CA ARG A 109 -13.97 -8.07 -0.37
C ARG A 109 -13.64 -9.38 -1.11
N THR A 110 -12.92 -9.29 -2.22
CA THR A 110 -12.39 -10.46 -2.95
C THR A 110 -10.92 -10.74 -2.62
N LEU A 111 -10.22 -9.78 -2.00
CA LEU A 111 -8.81 -9.91 -1.62
C LEU A 111 -8.62 -10.41 -0.19
N VAL A 112 -9.49 -10.02 0.72
CA VAL A 112 -9.31 -10.39 2.13
C VAL A 112 -10.54 -11.11 2.69
N LYS A 113 -10.30 -11.90 3.72
CA LYS A 113 -11.35 -12.64 4.42
C LYS A 113 -12.34 -11.69 5.10
N PRO A 114 -13.61 -12.09 5.31
CA PRO A 114 -14.53 -11.35 6.14
C PRO A 114 -13.95 -11.14 7.55
N GLY A 115 -14.00 -9.89 8.04
CA GLY A 115 -13.42 -9.50 9.32
C GLY A 115 -11.92 -9.18 9.28
N ALA A 116 -11.26 -9.36 8.15
CA ALA A 116 -9.85 -8.98 7.94
C ALA A 116 -9.69 -7.46 7.78
N TRP A 117 -8.45 -7.00 7.67
CA TRP A 117 -8.13 -5.58 7.75
C TRP A 117 -7.36 -5.09 6.53
N PHE A 118 -7.61 -3.82 6.19
CA PHE A 118 -6.69 -3.00 5.38
C PHE A 118 -5.97 -2.01 6.29
N VAL A 119 -4.69 -1.81 6.02
CA VAL A 119 -3.84 -0.80 6.62
C VAL A 119 -3.17 -0.05 5.49
N LEU A 120 -3.61 1.17 5.23
CA LEU A 120 -3.20 1.95 4.07
C LEU A 120 -2.56 3.27 4.52
N GLU A 121 -1.36 3.57 4.05
CA GLU A 121 -0.81 4.91 4.20
C GLU A 121 -1.63 5.89 3.36
N VAL A 122 -1.79 7.12 3.85
CA VAL A 122 -2.52 8.21 3.19
C VAL A 122 -1.70 9.48 3.17
N GLY A 123 -1.96 10.34 2.19
CA GLY A 123 -1.33 11.64 2.05
C GLY A 123 -1.69 12.61 3.18
N MET A 124 -1.37 13.88 3.01
CA MET A 124 -1.61 14.96 3.99
C MET A 124 -2.84 15.81 3.59
N GLY A 125 -3.13 16.82 4.40
CA GLY A 125 -4.21 17.77 4.15
C GLY A 125 -5.59 17.11 4.14
N ASP A 126 -6.34 17.32 3.06
CA ASP A 126 -7.70 16.77 2.89
C ASP A 126 -7.70 15.33 2.38
N HIS A 127 -6.55 14.82 1.91
CA HIS A 127 -6.44 13.47 1.32
C HIS A 127 -6.93 12.35 2.25
N PRO A 128 -6.60 12.31 3.56
CA PRO A 128 -7.08 11.25 4.46
C PRO A 128 -8.61 11.18 4.54
N SER A 129 -9.28 12.33 4.65
CA SER A 129 -10.75 12.39 4.75
C SER A 129 -11.43 11.99 3.44
N MET A 130 -10.83 12.30 2.30
CA MET A 130 -11.31 11.89 0.99
C MET A 130 -11.16 10.38 0.79
N VAL A 131 -10.02 9.80 1.18
CA VAL A 131 -9.81 8.33 1.14
C VAL A 131 -10.80 7.63 2.08
N GLN A 132 -11.00 8.13 3.30
CA GLN A 132 -11.99 7.59 4.23
C GLN A 132 -13.40 7.57 3.60
N SER A 133 -13.76 8.65 2.89
CA SER A 133 -15.05 8.77 2.19
C SER A 133 -15.17 7.74 1.05
N ILE A 134 -14.09 7.42 0.32
CA ILE A 134 -14.09 6.38 -0.74
C ILE A 134 -14.52 5.04 -0.15
N PHE A 135 -13.92 4.61 0.96
CA PHE A 135 -14.25 3.35 1.59
C PHE A 135 -15.66 3.35 2.21
N SER A 136 -16.04 4.41 2.92
CA SER A 136 -17.37 4.54 3.51
C SER A 136 -18.49 4.50 2.46
N ASN A 137 -18.30 5.22 1.34
CA ASN A 137 -19.25 5.20 0.22
C ASN A 137 -19.29 3.85 -0.52
N SER A 138 -18.25 3.05 -0.42
CA SER A 138 -18.20 1.68 -0.92
C SER A 138 -18.80 0.65 0.06
N GLY A 139 -19.43 1.13 1.15
CA GLY A 139 -20.16 0.31 2.11
C GLY A 139 -19.31 -0.39 3.16
N TYR A 140 -18.06 0.05 3.38
CA TYR A 140 -17.26 -0.38 4.52
C TYR A 140 -17.72 0.39 5.77
N LEU A 141 -17.98 -0.32 6.87
CA LEU A 141 -18.59 0.26 8.07
C LEU A 141 -17.56 0.74 9.10
N ASN A 142 -16.45 0.02 9.22
CA ASN A 142 -15.39 0.33 10.17
C ASN A 142 -14.21 0.93 9.41
N VAL A 143 -14.19 2.26 9.27
CA VAL A 143 -13.18 3.01 8.52
C VAL A 143 -12.61 4.09 9.44
N GLU A 144 -11.38 3.90 9.91
CA GLU A 144 -10.75 4.74 10.92
C GLU A 144 -9.44 5.36 10.39
N LEU A 145 -9.18 6.60 10.82
CA LEU A 145 -7.93 7.29 10.56
C LEU A 145 -7.06 7.27 11.81
N ILE A 146 -5.81 6.82 11.65
CA ILE A 146 -4.81 6.78 12.72
C ILE A 146 -3.78 7.89 12.45
N LYS A 147 -3.40 8.56 13.51
CA LYS A 147 -2.43 9.66 13.49
C LYS A 147 -1.01 9.15 13.62
N ASP A 148 -0.09 9.85 12.97
CA ASP A 148 1.33 9.68 13.19
C ASP A 148 1.80 10.39 14.48
N TYR A 149 3.11 10.36 14.74
CA TYR A 149 3.72 10.99 15.91
C TYR A 149 3.66 12.54 15.89
N ASN A 150 3.39 13.15 14.73
CA ASN A 150 3.20 14.60 14.60
C ASN A 150 1.75 15.01 14.84
N GLY A 151 0.82 14.05 14.91
CA GLY A 151 -0.60 14.27 15.11
C GLY A 151 -1.40 14.38 13.81
N ASP A 152 -0.78 14.11 12.66
CA ASP A 152 -1.42 14.11 11.36
C ASP A 152 -2.01 12.74 11.02
N ASN A 153 -3.16 12.71 10.36
CA ASN A 153 -3.76 11.46 9.88
C ASN A 153 -2.90 10.88 8.76
N ARG A 154 -2.28 9.71 9.01
CA ARG A 154 -1.35 9.09 8.08
C ARG A 154 -1.67 7.65 7.71
N VAL A 155 -2.55 7.00 8.45
CA VAL A 155 -2.95 5.63 8.17
C VAL A 155 -4.47 5.52 8.17
N LEU A 156 -5.02 4.91 7.13
CA LEU A 156 -6.40 4.47 7.10
C LEU A 156 -6.45 2.98 7.44
N VAL A 157 -7.31 2.63 8.39
CA VAL A 157 -7.59 1.24 8.77
C VAL A 157 -9.04 0.93 8.42
N VAL A 158 -9.25 -0.17 7.71
CA VAL A 158 -10.59 -0.61 7.26
C VAL A 158 -10.79 -2.07 7.64
N GLN A 159 -11.87 -2.38 8.34
CA GLN A 159 -12.29 -3.76 8.55
C GLN A 159 -13.29 -4.18 7.46
N VAL A 160 -13.06 -5.35 6.86
CA VAL A 160 -13.84 -5.88 5.72
C VAL A 160 -14.92 -6.86 6.15
#